data_66153a863d252c54cf55d348023e6862
#
_entry.id   66153a863d252c54cf55d348023e6862
#
_cell.length_a   1.000
_cell.length_b   1.000
_cell.length_c   1.000
_cell.angle_alpha   90.00
_cell.angle_beta   90.00
_cell.angle_gamma   90.00
#
_symmetry.space_group_name_H-M   'P 1'
#
loop_
_entity.id
_entity.type
_entity.pdbx_description
1 polymer ?
#
loop_
_entity_poly.entity_id
_entity_poly.type
_entity_poly.pdbx_seq_one_letter_code
_entity_poly.pdbx_strand_id
1 'polypeptide(L)'
;MDGKGKMTYKNKFEYQGDWKDGKREGKGKYVNTSSKDMYEGDFKCDKAEGKGVAIYNNGDKYEGDYKDWNKDGRGIYYYNNGDKYEGEFKNDLSEGLGVYSYKNGNKYIGEFKSGVPEGYGIYYYSSGKKNGDRYEGKIKNWNKEGKGVYYYNNGDIYEGDFKNDFKEGKGIFYYKNGDREMGDYLKDIKTGKHITLHHNGKISQKVY
;
A
#
# COMPACT_ATOMS: atom_id res chain seq x y z
N MET A 1 5.51 29.73 30.29
CA MET A 1 6.08 28.49 30.89
C MET A 1 7.22 28.06 29.98
N ASP A 2 8.39 27.91 30.55
CA ASP A 2 9.59 27.48 29.85
C ASP A 2 10.22 26.30 30.58
N GLY A 3 10.82 25.37 29.85
CA GLY A 3 11.37 24.13 30.39
C GLY A 3 10.34 22.97 30.39
N LYS A 4 10.56 21.95 31.25
CA LYS A 4 9.70 20.77 31.31
C LYS A 4 8.46 21.02 32.17
N GLY A 5 7.29 20.60 31.70
CA GLY A 5 6.04 20.79 32.42
C GLY A 5 4.95 19.78 32.05
N LYS A 6 3.96 19.64 32.93
CA LYS A 6 2.74 18.89 32.68
C LYS A 6 1.54 19.84 32.68
N MET A 7 0.63 19.65 31.75
CA MET A 7 -0.61 20.41 31.63
C MET A 7 -1.77 19.48 31.36
N THR A 8 -2.87 19.66 32.08
CA THR A 8 -4.15 19.01 31.85
C THR A 8 -5.19 20.08 31.51
N TYR A 9 -5.85 19.98 30.37
CA TYR A 9 -6.84 20.96 29.93
C TYR A 9 -8.24 20.37 29.93
N LYS A 10 -9.06 20.82 30.93
CA LYS A 10 -10.52 20.60 31.00
C LYS A 10 -11.00 19.23 30.48
N ASN A 11 -10.38 18.14 30.92
CA ASN A 11 -10.70 16.78 30.46
C ASN A 11 -10.70 16.57 28.94
N LYS A 12 -9.94 17.40 28.19
CA LYS A 12 -9.80 17.29 26.74
C LYS A 12 -8.48 16.66 26.34
N PHE A 13 -7.40 17.08 26.97
CA PHE A 13 -6.08 16.51 26.74
C PHE A 13 -5.15 16.67 27.94
N GLU A 14 -4.15 15.80 27.97
CA GLU A 14 -2.96 15.95 28.82
C GLU A 14 -1.74 16.11 27.94
N TYR A 15 -0.82 16.98 28.36
CA TYR A 15 0.49 17.13 27.75
C TYR A 15 1.57 17.10 28.82
N GLN A 16 2.66 16.38 28.55
CA GLN A 16 3.86 16.37 29.37
C GLN A 16 5.08 16.46 28.43
N GLY A 17 5.88 17.49 28.59
CA GLY A 17 7.02 17.72 27.70
C GLY A 17 7.66 19.08 27.89
N ASP A 18 8.41 19.48 26.86
CA ASP A 18 9.13 20.71 26.82
C ASP A 18 8.22 21.90 26.43
N TRP A 19 8.50 23.06 27.01
CA TRP A 19 7.75 24.29 26.79
C TRP A 19 8.72 25.45 26.51
N LYS A 20 8.33 26.30 25.57
CA LYS A 20 9.01 27.57 25.29
C LYS A 20 7.98 28.66 24.99
N ASP A 21 8.12 29.80 25.62
CA ASP A 21 7.22 30.97 25.48
C ASP A 21 5.72 30.55 25.65
N GLY A 22 5.44 29.65 26.60
CA GLY A 22 4.09 29.15 26.88
C GLY A 22 3.52 28.19 25.83
N LYS A 23 4.28 27.75 24.82
CA LYS A 23 3.91 26.81 23.80
C LYS A 23 4.61 25.46 23.98
N ARG A 24 3.98 24.36 23.55
CA ARG A 24 4.63 23.06 23.46
C ARG A 24 5.74 23.13 22.41
N GLU A 25 6.94 22.74 22.81
CA GLU A 25 8.15 22.80 22.00
C GLU A 25 9.03 21.61 22.34
N GLY A 26 9.91 21.16 21.42
CA GLY A 26 10.83 20.06 21.69
C GLY A 26 10.13 18.71 21.84
N LYS A 27 10.52 17.90 22.83
CA LYS A 27 9.96 16.56 23.03
C LYS A 27 8.78 16.58 24.00
N GLY A 28 7.73 15.83 23.65
CA GLY A 28 6.57 15.74 24.53
C GLY A 28 5.66 14.56 24.23
N LYS A 29 4.78 14.29 25.21
CA LYS A 29 3.70 13.30 25.13
C LYS A 29 2.37 14.00 25.27
N TYR A 30 1.49 13.76 24.31
CA TYR A 30 0.12 14.27 24.26
C TYR A 30 -0.86 13.12 24.31
N VAL A 31 -1.90 13.24 25.12
CA VAL A 31 -2.99 12.27 25.21
C VAL A 31 -4.31 13.01 25.06
N ASN A 32 -5.09 12.66 24.06
CA ASN A 32 -6.49 13.08 23.95
C ASN A 32 -7.33 12.28 24.94
N THR A 33 -7.86 12.92 25.97
CA THR A 33 -8.59 12.23 27.04
C THR A 33 -9.96 11.73 26.59
N SER A 34 -10.52 12.27 25.51
CA SER A 34 -11.81 11.87 24.95
C SER A 34 -11.67 10.67 23.99
N SER A 35 -10.82 10.77 22.99
CA SER A 35 -10.59 9.68 22.01
C SER A 35 -9.64 8.60 22.53
N LYS A 36 -8.81 8.89 23.54
CA LYS A 36 -7.72 8.04 24.05
C LYS A 36 -6.54 7.90 23.10
N ASP A 37 -6.50 8.68 22.03
CA ASP A 37 -5.35 8.74 21.16
C ASP A 37 -4.16 9.36 21.87
N MET A 38 -2.98 8.84 21.60
CA MET A 38 -1.73 9.29 22.17
C MET A 38 -0.74 9.66 21.05
N TYR A 39 0.01 10.74 21.26
CA TYR A 39 1.16 11.10 20.45
C TYR A 39 2.37 11.34 21.35
N GLU A 40 3.53 10.83 20.95
CA GLU A 40 4.81 11.08 21.61
C GLU A 40 5.85 11.40 20.54
N GLY A 41 6.45 12.58 20.61
CA GLY A 41 7.38 13.02 19.57
C GLY A 41 7.79 14.46 19.69
N ASP A 42 8.16 15.01 18.54
CA ASP A 42 8.60 16.39 18.42
C ASP A 42 7.42 17.36 18.35
N PHE A 43 7.56 18.49 19.03
CA PHE A 43 6.62 19.60 19.00
C PHE A 43 7.31 20.89 18.57
N LYS A 44 6.61 21.71 17.80
CA LYS A 44 7.00 23.06 17.45
C LYS A 44 5.77 23.95 17.44
N CYS A 45 5.83 25.04 18.24
CA CYS A 45 4.74 26.01 18.32
C CYS A 45 3.36 25.35 18.51
N ASP A 46 3.21 24.46 19.52
CA ASP A 46 1.99 23.73 19.85
C ASP A 46 1.56 22.62 18.87
N LYS A 47 2.32 22.35 17.83
CA LYS A 47 1.99 21.35 16.81
C LYS A 47 2.96 20.19 16.86
N ALA A 48 2.49 18.99 16.48
CA ALA A 48 3.37 17.87 16.15
C ALA A 48 4.15 18.21 14.89
N GLU A 49 5.47 18.13 14.98
CA GLU A 49 6.40 18.52 13.91
C GLU A 49 7.66 17.66 14.02
N GLY A 50 8.15 17.09 12.93
CA GLY A 50 9.32 16.21 12.99
C GLY A 50 8.96 14.75 13.26
N LYS A 51 9.73 14.05 14.08
CA LYS A 51 9.52 12.62 14.32
C LYS A 51 8.57 12.35 15.49
N GLY A 52 7.65 11.40 15.31
CA GLY A 52 6.75 11.02 16.38
C GLY A 52 6.11 9.65 16.21
N VAL A 53 5.48 9.21 17.27
CA VAL A 53 4.71 7.97 17.35
C VAL A 53 3.30 8.33 17.81
N ALA A 54 2.29 7.90 17.03
CA ALA A 54 0.90 7.96 17.45
C ALA A 54 0.36 6.55 17.72
N ILE A 55 -0.43 6.42 18.77
CA ILE A 55 -1.23 5.22 19.07
C ILE A 55 -2.67 5.66 19.12
N TYR A 56 -3.50 5.06 18.26
CA TYR A 56 -4.90 5.38 18.13
C TYR A 56 -5.77 4.45 18.98
N ASN A 57 -6.91 4.95 19.40
CA ASN A 57 -7.85 4.19 20.24
C ASN A 57 -8.36 2.89 19.60
N ASN A 58 -8.38 2.83 18.27
CA ASN A 58 -8.73 1.64 17.50
C ASN A 58 -7.62 0.57 17.47
N GLY A 59 -6.46 0.84 18.09
CA GLY A 59 -5.31 -0.06 18.12
C GLY A 59 -4.31 0.12 16.97
N ASP A 60 -4.57 1.03 16.04
CA ASP A 60 -3.61 1.39 15.01
C ASP A 60 -2.41 2.15 15.64
N LYS A 61 -1.27 2.12 14.97
CA LYS A 61 -0.07 2.86 15.37
C LYS A 61 0.58 3.48 14.12
N TYR A 62 1.09 4.69 14.26
CA TYR A 62 1.96 5.32 13.27
C TYR A 62 3.29 5.71 13.89
N GLU A 63 4.37 5.50 13.17
CA GLU A 63 5.74 5.95 13.49
C GLU A 63 6.32 6.65 12.26
N GLY A 64 6.64 7.93 12.37
CA GLY A 64 7.16 8.65 11.21
C GLY A 64 7.23 10.14 11.35
N ASP A 65 7.28 10.78 10.19
CA ASP A 65 7.37 12.23 10.08
C ASP A 65 6.00 12.88 10.24
N TYR A 66 5.99 14.01 10.94
CA TYR A 66 4.84 14.87 11.15
C TYR A 66 5.11 16.29 10.69
N LYS A 67 4.10 16.92 10.15
CA LYS A 67 4.04 18.33 9.86
C LYS A 67 2.65 18.87 10.21
N ASP A 68 2.60 19.89 11.08
CA ASP A 68 1.34 20.52 11.51
C ASP A 68 0.28 19.50 11.99
N TRP A 69 0.67 18.49 12.79
CA TRP A 69 -0.17 17.36 13.25
C TRP A 69 -0.51 16.30 12.20
N ASN A 70 -0.22 16.51 10.92
CA ASN A 70 -0.47 15.53 9.87
C ASN A 70 0.73 14.60 9.70
N LYS A 71 0.51 13.35 9.34
CA LYS A 71 1.55 12.47 8.81
C LYS A 71 2.02 13.07 7.49
N ASP A 72 3.29 13.49 7.40
CA ASP A 72 3.84 14.14 6.21
C ASP A 72 5.35 13.84 6.13
N GLY A 73 5.77 13.09 5.14
CA GLY A 73 7.12 12.55 4.99
C GLY A 73 7.11 11.03 5.07
N ARG A 74 8.16 10.41 5.60
CA ARG A 74 8.29 8.95 5.68
C ARG A 74 7.79 8.41 6.99
N GLY A 75 7.10 7.26 6.92
CA GLY A 75 6.61 6.60 8.12
C GLY A 75 6.13 5.18 7.90
N ILE A 76 5.75 4.56 9.01
CA ILE A 76 5.19 3.22 9.06
C ILE A 76 3.84 3.31 9.78
N TYR A 77 2.79 2.81 9.14
CA TYR A 77 1.47 2.66 9.72
C TYR A 77 1.19 1.19 9.98
N TYR A 78 0.93 0.85 11.21
CA TYR A 78 0.53 -0.48 11.66
C TYR A 78 -0.97 -0.48 11.89
N TYR A 79 -1.69 -1.26 11.12
CA TYR A 79 -3.13 -1.44 11.26
C TYR A 79 -3.43 -2.46 12.37
N ASN A 80 -4.48 -2.27 13.10
CA ASN A 80 -4.92 -3.19 14.18
C ASN A 80 -5.29 -4.59 13.68
N ASN A 81 -5.62 -4.73 12.37
CA ASN A 81 -5.86 -6.01 11.73
C ASN A 81 -4.59 -6.82 11.46
N GLY A 82 -3.41 -6.24 11.70
CA GLY A 82 -2.09 -6.83 11.48
C GLY A 82 -1.46 -6.54 10.13
N ASP A 83 -2.09 -5.71 9.29
CA ASP A 83 -1.47 -5.17 8.08
C ASP A 83 -0.47 -4.05 8.43
N LYS A 84 0.40 -3.72 7.49
CA LYS A 84 1.38 -2.65 7.64
C LYS A 84 1.56 -1.89 6.32
N TYR A 85 1.60 -0.56 6.38
CA TYR A 85 2.10 0.28 5.30
C TYR A 85 3.42 0.94 5.71
N GLU A 86 4.40 0.95 4.82
CA GLU A 86 5.69 1.62 4.98
C GLU A 86 5.99 2.43 3.72
N GLY A 87 6.11 3.74 3.83
CA GLY A 87 6.28 4.59 2.66
C GLY A 87 6.15 6.07 2.96
N GLU A 88 5.83 6.82 1.92
CA GLU A 88 5.63 8.25 2.00
C GLU A 88 4.19 8.59 2.40
N PHE A 89 4.04 9.67 3.13
CA PHE A 89 2.77 10.26 3.55
C PHE A 89 2.70 11.73 3.14
N LYS A 90 1.52 12.18 2.79
CA LYS A 90 1.21 13.58 2.54
C LYS A 90 -0.16 13.91 3.10
N ASN A 91 -0.22 14.89 4.03
CA ASN A 91 -1.48 15.30 4.66
C ASN A 91 -2.30 14.08 5.14
N ASP A 92 -1.70 13.21 5.98
CA ASP A 92 -2.27 11.97 6.54
C ASP A 92 -2.49 10.80 5.57
N LEU A 93 -2.38 10.99 4.27
CA LEU A 93 -2.62 9.96 3.26
C LEU A 93 -1.30 9.35 2.75
N SER A 94 -1.29 8.06 2.45
CA SER A 94 -0.17 7.44 1.75
C SER A 94 -0.04 8.02 0.34
N GLU A 95 1.20 8.36 -0.04
CA GLU A 95 1.53 9.03 -1.30
C GLU A 95 2.88 8.51 -1.80
N GLY A 96 3.15 8.62 -3.12
CA GLY A 96 4.44 8.23 -3.67
C GLY A 96 4.71 6.73 -3.57
N LEU A 97 5.97 6.34 -3.35
CA LEU A 97 6.36 4.93 -3.27
C LEU A 97 6.16 4.36 -1.86
N GLY A 98 5.60 3.16 -1.81
CA GLY A 98 5.37 2.48 -0.55
C GLY A 98 5.26 0.96 -0.68
N VAL A 99 5.26 0.31 0.47
CA VAL A 99 5.09 -1.13 0.65
C VAL A 99 3.90 -1.37 1.56
N TYR A 100 2.89 -2.06 1.06
CA TYR A 100 1.78 -2.55 1.87
C TYR A 100 1.96 -4.05 2.11
N SER A 101 2.07 -4.44 3.35
CA SER A 101 2.23 -5.82 3.79
C SER A 101 0.96 -6.27 4.49
N TYR A 102 0.30 -7.29 3.94
CA TYR A 102 -0.90 -7.88 4.53
C TYR A 102 -0.52 -8.87 5.63
N LYS A 103 -1.34 -9.00 6.65
CA LYS A 103 -1.20 -10.01 7.71
C LYS A 103 -1.07 -11.44 7.16
N ASN A 104 -1.71 -11.73 6.03
CA ASN A 104 -1.67 -13.06 5.40
C ASN A 104 -0.38 -13.32 4.60
N GLY A 105 0.59 -12.39 4.62
CA GLY A 105 1.86 -12.49 3.93
C GLY A 105 1.90 -11.92 2.52
N ASN A 106 0.75 -11.60 1.91
CA ASN A 106 0.74 -10.89 0.63
C ASN A 106 1.44 -9.53 0.77
N LYS A 107 1.97 -9.02 -0.34
CA LYS A 107 2.66 -7.74 -0.35
C LYS A 107 2.40 -6.98 -1.64
N TYR A 108 2.16 -5.70 -1.54
CA TYR A 108 2.18 -4.77 -2.65
C TYR A 108 3.37 -3.81 -2.50
N ILE A 109 4.10 -3.58 -3.56
CA ILE A 109 5.20 -2.61 -3.64
C ILE A 109 4.91 -1.75 -4.87
N GLY A 110 4.72 -0.45 -4.70
CA GLY A 110 4.40 0.42 -5.82
C GLY A 110 3.97 1.81 -5.43
N GLU A 111 3.32 2.46 -6.38
CA GLU A 111 2.86 3.83 -6.25
C GLU A 111 1.54 3.91 -5.49
N PHE A 112 1.44 4.94 -4.65
CA PHE A 112 0.25 5.32 -3.91
C PHE A 112 -0.13 6.75 -4.25
N LYS A 113 -1.42 7.01 -4.30
CA LYS A 113 -1.96 8.35 -4.50
C LYS A 113 -3.22 8.51 -3.66
N SER A 114 -3.25 9.58 -2.86
CA SER A 114 -4.39 9.89 -1.99
C SER A 114 -4.89 8.71 -1.15
N GLY A 115 -3.95 7.93 -0.59
CA GLY A 115 -4.25 6.83 0.32
C GLY A 115 -4.49 5.46 -0.33
N VAL A 116 -4.48 5.36 -1.65
CA VAL A 116 -4.73 4.10 -2.37
C VAL A 116 -3.64 3.80 -3.40
N PRO A 117 -3.38 2.51 -3.71
CA PRO A 117 -2.49 2.15 -4.82
C PRO A 117 -3.04 2.67 -6.15
N GLU A 118 -2.25 3.49 -6.82
CA GLU A 118 -2.53 4.03 -8.15
C GLU A 118 -1.23 4.30 -8.89
N GLY A 119 -1.00 3.64 -10.01
CA GLY A 119 0.20 3.74 -10.81
C GLY A 119 0.80 2.36 -11.09
N TYR A 120 2.11 2.26 -11.13
CA TYR A 120 2.81 0.99 -11.33
C TYR A 120 3.15 0.33 -10.00
N GLY A 121 3.04 -1.00 -9.96
CA GLY A 121 3.44 -1.76 -8.79
C GLY A 121 3.56 -3.25 -9.02
N ILE A 122 4.05 -3.92 -7.99
CA ILE A 122 4.25 -5.37 -7.94
C ILE A 122 3.43 -5.91 -6.78
N TYR A 123 2.61 -6.92 -7.08
CA TYR A 123 1.85 -7.63 -6.06
C TYR A 123 2.37 -9.06 -5.93
N TYR A 124 2.79 -9.44 -4.74
CA TYR A 124 3.23 -10.78 -4.37
C TYR A 124 2.12 -11.50 -3.60
N TYR A 125 1.74 -12.66 -4.07
CA TYR A 125 0.76 -13.53 -3.42
C TYR A 125 1.49 -14.58 -2.58
N SER A 126 1.33 -14.54 -1.27
CA SER A 126 1.97 -15.46 -0.33
C SER A 126 0.95 -16.31 0.44
N SER A 127 -0.29 -16.37 -0.04
CA SER A 127 -1.36 -17.11 0.62
C SER A 127 -2.42 -17.63 -0.35
N GLY A 128 -3.15 -18.67 0.07
CA GLY A 128 -4.26 -19.24 -0.69
C GLY A 128 -3.83 -19.92 -1.99
N LYS A 129 -4.76 -19.99 -2.94
CA LYS A 129 -4.55 -20.66 -4.24
C LYS A 129 -3.52 -19.96 -5.14
N LYS A 130 -3.21 -18.70 -4.86
CA LYS A 130 -2.26 -17.88 -5.63
C LYS A 130 -0.87 -17.82 -4.96
N ASN A 131 -0.64 -18.61 -3.91
CA ASN A 131 0.65 -18.59 -3.21
C ASN A 131 1.81 -18.85 -4.19
N GLY A 132 2.77 -17.91 -4.24
CA GLY A 132 3.88 -17.91 -5.17
C GLY A 132 3.63 -17.19 -6.49
N ASP A 133 2.39 -16.76 -6.77
CA ASP A 133 2.10 -15.90 -7.92
C ASP A 133 2.64 -14.48 -7.70
N ARG A 134 2.83 -13.76 -8.81
CA ARG A 134 3.24 -12.35 -8.80
C ARG A 134 2.59 -11.61 -9.96
N TYR A 135 2.16 -10.39 -9.72
CA TYR A 135 1.72 -9.45 -10.76
C TYR A 135 2.64 -8.25 -10.82
N GLU A 136 2.98 -7.79 -12.00
CA GLU A 136 3.71 -6.55 -12.27
C GLU A 136 2.95 -5.74 -13.31
N GLY A 137 2.58 -4.50 -13.00
CA GLY A 137 1.84 -3.68 -13.95
C GLY A 137 1.12 -2.51 -13.32
N LYS A 138 0.18 -1.95 -14.09
CA LYS A 138 -0.66 -0.87 -13.59
C LYS A 138 -1.67 -1.37 -12.57
N ILE A 139 -1.82 -0.59 -11.50
CA ILE A 139 -2.82 -0.77 -10.46
C ILE A 139 -3.66 0.51 -10.40
N LYS A 140 -4.95 0.36 -10.17
CA LYS A 140 -5.86 1.46 -9.87
C LYS A 140 -6.84 1.01 -8.80
N ASN A 141 -6.88 1.73 -7.66
CA ASN A 141 -7.75 1.40 -6.53
C ASN A 141 -7.65 -0.08 -6.13
N TRP A 142 -6.42 -0.59 -5.92
CA TRP A 142 -6.12 -1.99 -5.58
C TRP A 142 -6.36 -3.02 -6.70
N ASN A 143 -6.96 -2.66 -7.84
CA ASN A 143 -7.25 -3.56 -8.93
C ASN A 143 -6.16 -3.50 -10.01
N LYS A 144 -5.86 -4.65 -10.64
CA LYS A 144 -5.04 -4.68 -11.86
C LYS A 144 -5.79 -3.96 -12.96
N GLU A 145 -5.10 -3.04 -13.64
CA GLU A 145 -5.69 -2.19 -14.69
C GLU A 145 -4.67 -1.95 -15.81
N GLY A 146 -5.13 -1.89 -17.07
CA GLY A 146 -4.25 -1.65 -18.21
C GLY A 146 -3.22 -2.75 -18.43
N LYS A 147 -2.01 -2.41 -18.87
CA LYS A 147 -0.95 -3.38 -19.18
C LYS A 147 -0.30 -3.95 -17.93
N GLY A 148 -0.06 -5.27 -17.94
CA GLY A 148 0.65 -5.96 -16.88
C GLY A 148 1.10 -7.36 -17.24
N VAL A 149 1.93 -7.92 -16.38
CA VAL A 149 2.45 -9.28 -16.48
C VAL A 149 2.08 -10.04 -15.21
N TYR A 150 1.46 -11.18 -15.37
CA TYR A 150 1.12 -12.09 -14.28
C TYR A 150 1.97 -13.35 -14.36
N TYR A 151 2.75 -13.61 -13.33
CA TYR A 151 3.60 -14.78 -13.18
C TYR A 151 2.88 -15.78 -12.28
N TYR A 152 2.58 -16.94 -12.82
CA TYR A 152 1.96 -18.04 -12.07
C TYR A 152 3.03 -18.85 -11.35
N ASN A 153 2.72 -19.38 -10.20
CA ASN A 153 3.62 -20.23 -9.40
C ASN A 153 4.00 -21.54 -10.10
N ASN A 154 3.21 -21.98 -11.09
CA ASN A 154 3.51 -23.16 -11.91
C ASN A 154 4.54 -22.89 -13.02
N GLY A 155 4.97 -21.65 -13.20
CA GLY A 155 5.94 -21.21 -14.19
C GLY A 155 5.33 -20.68 -15.50
N ASP A 156 4.00 -20.63 -15.61
CA ASP A 156 3.33 -19.94 -16.72
C ASP A 156 3.39 -18.42 -16.53
N ILE A 157 3.22 -17.68 -17.63
CA ILE A 157 3.19 -16.20 -17.59
C ILE A 157 2.06 -15.71 -18.50
N TYR A 158 1.32 -14.74 -18.05
CA TYR A 158 0.41 -13.97 -18.89
C TYR A 158 0.89 -12.53 -19.01
N GLU A 159 0.99 -12.03 -20.22
CA GLU A 159 1.31 -10.64 -20.55
C GLU A 159 0.16 -10.06 -21.36
N GLY A 160 -0.47 -9.00 -20.91
CA GLY A 160 -1.61 -8.45 -21.62
C GLY A 160 -2.35 -7.34 -20.88
N ASP A 161 -3.58 -7.13 -21.33
CA ASP A 161 -4.47 -6.14 -20.75
C ASP A 161 -5.22 -6.72 -19.54
N PHE A 162 -5.43 -5.85 -18.55
CA PHE A 162 -6.23 -6.12 -17.36
C PHE A 162 -7.29 -5.02 -17.17
N LYS A 163 -8.44 -5.40 -16.64
CA LYS A 163 -9.49 -4.48 -16.22
C LYS A 163 -10.20 -5.03 -15.01
N ASN A 164 -10.26 -4.23 -13.92
CA ASN A 164 -10.89 -4.65 -12.67
C ASN A 164 -10.43 -6.05 -12.21
N ASP A 165 -9.12 -6.29 -12.16
CA ASP A 165 -8.45 -7.55 -11.82
C ASP A 165 -8.52 -8.69 -12.83
N PHE A 166 -9.37 -8.62 -13.84
CA PHE A 166 -9.55 -9.66 -14.86
C PHE A 166 -8.64 -9.42 -16.06
N LYS A 167 -8.21 -10.49 -16.74
CA LYS A 167 -7.64 -10.40 -18.09
C LYS A 167 -8.72 -9.88 -19.03
N GLU A 168 -8.38 -8.86 -19.80
CA GLU A 168 -9.31 -8.18 -20.69
C GLU A 168 -8.58 -7.76 -21.97
N GLY A 169 -9.24 -7.84 -23.13
CA GLY A 169 -8.58 -7.46 -24.38
C GLY A 169 -7.46 -8.41 -24.80
N LYS A 170 -6.39 -7.87 -25.38
CA LYS A 170 -5.31 -8.68 -25.95
C LYS A 170 -4.30 -9.17 -24.94
N GLY A 171 -3.89 -10.45 -25.09
CA GLY A 171 -2.85 -11.01 -24.26
C GLY A 171 -2.10 -12.17 -24.89
N ILE A 172 -0.94 -12.44 -24.32
CA ILE A 172 -0.07 -13.56 -24.65
C ILE A 172 0.08 -14.42 -23.41
N PHE A 173 -0.22 -15.69 -23.53
CA PHE A 173 0.03 -16.67 -22.50
C PHE A 173 1.25 -17.50 -22.85
N TYR A 174 2.27 -17.45 -22.02
CA TYR A 174 3.50 -18.23 -22.14
C TYR A 174 3.37 -19.42 -21.21
N TYR A 175 3.29 -20.61 -21.77
CA TYR A 175 3.23 -21.84 -21.00
C TYR A 175 4.64 -22.28 -20.57
N LYS A 176 4.75 -22.88 -19.42
CA LYS A 176 6.02 -23.44 -18.89
C LYS A 176 6.69 -24.43 -19.87
N ASN A 177 5.90 -25.12 -20.70
CA ASN A 177 6.40 -26.06 -21.70
C ASN A 177 7.03 -25.36 -22.94
N GLY A 178 7.05 -24.02 -22.98
CA GLY A 178 7.60 -23.21 -24.08
C GLY A 178 6.60 -22.82 -25.17
N ASP A 179 5.36 -23.28 -25.11
CA ASP A 179 4.30 -22.84 -26.02
C ASP A 179 3.90 -21.40 -25.72
N ARG A 180 3.40 -20.68 -26.74
CA ARG A 180 2.86 -19.31 -26.59
C ARG A 180 1.52 -19.23 -27.25
N GLU A 181 0.52 -18.74 -26.56
CA GLU A 181 -0.83 -18.55 -27.07
C GLU A 181 -1.23 -17.08 -27.05
N MET A 182 -1.63 -16.55 -28.19
CA MET A 182 -2.03 -15.15 -28.38
C MET A 182 -3.51 -15.08 -28.73
N GLY A 183 -4.25 -14.20 -28.11
CA GLY A 183 -5.66 -13.99 -28.39
C GLY A 183 -6.32 -12.96 -27.50
N ASP A 184 -7.64 -12.89 -27.62
CA ASP A 184 -8.45 -11.94 -26.87
C ASP A 184 -9.06 -12.59 -25.62
N TYR A 185 -9.21 -11.80 -24.59
CA TYR A 185 -9.77 -12.20 -23.29
C TYR A 185 -10.93 -11.26 -22.91
N LEU A 186 -11.96 -11.81 -22.29
CA LEU A 186 -13.05 -11.09 -21.67
C LEU A 186 -13.30 -11.69 -20.28
N LYS A 187 -13.00 -10.93 -19.22
CA LYS A 187 -13.15 -11.37 -17.82
C LYS A 187 -12.50 -12.73 -17.55
N ASP A 188 -11.21 -12.85 -17.87
CA ASP A 188 -10.37 -14.06 -17.79
C ASP A 188 -10.72 -15.18 -18.78
N ILE A 189 -11.81 -15.06 -19.53
CA ILE A 189 -12.26 -16.09 -20.49
C ILE A 189 -11.63 -15.79 -21.85
N LYS A 190 -11.06 -16.81 -22.49
CA LYS A 190 -10.59 -16.72 -23.87
C LYS A 190 -11.77 -16.51 -24.83
N THR A 191 -11.63 -15.58 -25.78
CA THR A 191 -12.68 -15.25 -26.74
C THR A 191 -12.11 -15.09 -28.15
N GLY A 192 -12.93 -15.39 -29.16
CA GLY A 192 -12.51 -15.24 -30.55
C GLY A 192 -11.39 -16.19 -30.95
N LYS A 193 -10.54 -15.76 -31.88
CA LYS A 193 -9.48 -16.57 -32.44
C LYS A 193 -8.21 -16.48 -31.61
N HIS A 194 -7.73 -17.64 -31.15
CA HIS A 194 -6.42 -17.79 -30.51
C HIS A 194 -5.46 -18.54 -31.43
N ILE A 195 -4.20 -18.07 -31.44
CA ILE A 195 -3.10 -18.69 -32.19
C ILE A 195 -2.08 -19.19 -31.18
N THR A 196 -1.70 -20.48 -31.30
CA THR A 196 -0.65 -21.08 -30.47
C THR A 196 0.57 -21.38 -31.33
N LEU A 197 1.71 -20.83 -30.93
CA LEU A 197 3.03 -21.23 -31.40
C LEU A 197 3.59 -22.26 -30.41
N HIS A 198 3.69 -23.51 -30.84
CA HIS A 198 4.23 -24.58 -30.04
C HIS A 198 5.75 -24.52 -29.97
N HIS A 199 6.35 -25.01 -28.88
CA HIS A 199 7.81 -25.06 -28.68
C HIS A 199 8.54 -25.81 -29.80
N ASN A 200 7.87 -26.73 -30.52
CA ASN A 200 8.41 -27.47 -31.66
C ASN A 200 8.27 -26.74 -33.00
N GLY A 201 7.85 -25.45 -33.00
CA GLY A 201 7.66 -24.62 -34.18
C GLY A 201 6.33 -24.80 -34.92
N LYS A 202 5.47 -25.74 -34.50
CA LYS A 202 4.14 -25.87 -35.12
C LYS A 202 3.25 -24.70 -34.68
N ILE A 203 2.33 -24.35 -35.59
CA ILE A 203 1.30 -23.34 -35.31
C ILE A 203 -0.05 -24.01 -35.33
N SER A 204 -0.88 -23.73 -34.36
CA SER A 204 -2.28 -24.13 -34.32
C SER A 204 -3.18 -22.94 -34.03
N GLN A 205 -4.47 -23.08 -34.32
CA GLN A 205 -5.47 -22.06 -34.00
C GLN A 205 -6.73 -22.71 -33.42
N LYS A 206 -7.39 -21.96 -32.57
CA LYS A 206 -8.66 -22.32 -31.96
C LYS A 206 -9.56 -21.10 -31.86
N VAL A 207 -10.86 -21.31 -32.04
CA VAL A 207 -11.88 -20.27 -31.85
C VAL A 207 -12.67 -20.65 -30.59
N TYR A 208 -12.78 -19.69 -29.67
CA TYR A 208 -13.49 -19.83 -28.41
C TYR A 208 -14.81 -19.06 -28.41
#